data_deb266d7a043f3f64fb3526bcd6a4509
#
_entry.id   deb266d7a043f3f64fb3526bcd6a4509
#
_cell.length_a   1.000
_cell.length_b   1.000
_cell.length_c   1.000
_cell.angle_alpha   90.00
_cell.angle_beta   90.00
_cell.angle_gamma   90.00
#
_symmetry.space_group_name_H-M   'P 1'
#
loop_
_entity.id
_entity.type
_entity.pdbx_description
1 polymer ?
#
loop_
_entity_poly.entity_id
_entity_poly.type
_entity_poly.pdbx_seq_one_letter_code
_entity_poly.pdbx_strand_id
1 'polypeptide(L)'
;MSASSVPPVVPRVLPGNAGTGPGPLGRARRPLPLPALDSEFARTADTAYALSAVDKSGRIADRSIVRALGWAPETRLDIREQSGVILVCATANGVHCIDDRGYALLPLTVRRWCRLQTGDRVLLVAHLSAGVLAAHPLAVLDRLLAGTHSASNWGETA
;
A
#
# COMPACT_ATOMS: atom_id res chain seq x y z
N MET A 1 51.59 -8.67 -4.18
CA MET A 1 50.15 -8.76 -3.91
C MET A 1 49.43 -8.54 -5.24
N SER A 2 49.03 -9.63 -5.86
CA SER A 2 48.49 -9.64 -7.24
C SER A 2 46.97 -9.53 -7.18
N ALA A 3 46.47 -8.46 -7.76
CA ALA A 3 45.03 -8.25 -7.94
C ALA A 3 44.57 -9.06 -9.16
N SER A 4 43.75 -10.09 -8.93
CA SER A 4 43.07 -10.82 -10.00
C SER A 4 41.93 -9.97 -10.57
N SER A 5 42.16 -9.46 -11.76
CA SER A 5 41.13 -8.79 -12.57
C SER A 5 40.30 -9.87 -13.28
N VAL A 6 39.01 -9.92 -12.97
CA VAL A 6 38.04 -10.78 -13.69
C VAL A 6 37.60 -10.05 -14.94
N PRO A 7 37.79 -10.64 -16.14
CA PRO A 7 37.34 -9.98 -17.38
C PRO A 7 35.81 -10.05 -17.54
N PRO A 8 35.19 -9.02 -18.13
CA PRO A 8 33.75 -9.03 -18.38
C PRO A 8 33.36 -10.07 -19.41
N VAL A 9 32.36 -10.88 -19.11
CA VAL A 9 31.76 -11.84 -20.05
C VAL A 9 30.90 -11.08 -21.05
N VAL A 10 31.40 -10.91 -22.27
CA VAL A 10 30.61 -10.36 -23.39
C VAL A 10 29.88 -11.51 -24.08
N PRO A 11 28.54 -11.51 -24.21
CA PRO A 11 27.85 -12.53 -24.96
C PRO A 11 28.27 -12.47 -26.43
N ARG A 12 28.74 -13.60 -26.96
CA ARG A 12 29.11 -13.70 -28.36
C ARG A 12 27.83 -13.78 -29.20
N VAL A 13 27.55 -12.73 -29.96
CA VAL A 13 26.50 -12.73 -30.99
C VAL A 13 26.98 -13.63 -32.12
N LEU A 14 26.29 -14.74 -32.34
CA LEU A 14 26.52 -15.62 -33.47
C LEU A 14 26.01 -14.93 -34.74
N PRO A 15 26.80 -14.90 -35.84
CA PRO A 15 26.33 -14.34 -37.10
C PRO A 15 25.18 -15.19 -37.66
N GLY A 16 24.07 -14.51 -37.94
CA GLY A 16 22.88 -15.11 -38.50
C GLY A 16 23.18 -15.75 -39.86
N ASN A 17 22.74 -17.00 -40.01
CA ASN A 17 22.78 -17.73 -41.29
C ASN A 17 21.80 -17.06 -42.27
N ALA A 18 22.32 -16.50 -43.34
CA ALA A 18 21.52 -15.98 -44.43
C ALA A 18 20.96 -17.16 -45.25
N GLY A 19 19.77 -17.58 -44.92
CA GLY A 19 18.99 -18.56 -45.63
C GLY A 19 17.85 -17.87 -46.38
N THR A 20 18.07 -17.61 -47.66
CA THR A 20 17.05 -17.15 -48.61
C THR A 20 16.00 -18.25 -48.85
N GLY A 21 14.76 -17.99 -48.47
CA GLY A 21 13.59 -18.79 -48.84
C GLY A 21 12.30 -18.16 -48.32
N PRO A 22 11.27 -17.97 -49.18
CA PRO A 22 9.96 -17.53 -48.71
C PRO A 22 9.28 -18.67 -47.96
N GLY A 23 9.51 -18.71 -46.63
CA GLY A 23 8.79 -19.60 -45.74
C GLY A 23 7.34 -19.16 -45.60
N PRO A 24 6.38 -20.10 -45.40
CA PRO A 24 4.97 -19.77 -45.31
C PRO A 24 4.73 -18.80 -44.16
N LEU A 25 3.97 -17.77 -44.48
CA LEU A 25 3.49 -16.69 -43.60
C LEU A 25 3.28 -17.17 -42.16
N GLY A 26 4.16 -16.73 -41.27
CA GLY A 26 3.99 -16.93 -39.85
C GLY A 26 2.60 -16.46 -39.47
N ARG A 27 1.79 -17.36 -38.96
CA ARG A 27 0.52 -17.01 -38.33
C ARG A 27 0.79 -15.90 -37.35
N ALA A 28 0.34 -14.69 -37.69
CA ALA A 28 0.33 -13.59 -36.75
C ALA A 28 -0.34 -14.12 -35.47
N ARG A 29 0.42 -14.19 -34.41
CA ARG A 29 -0.12 -14.55 -33.09
C ARG A 29 -1.21 -13.53 -32.80
N ARG A 30 -2.46 -13.95 -32.97
CA ARG A 30 -3.62 -13.16 -32.60
C ARG A 30 -3.44 -12.79 -31.15
N PRO A 31 -3.33 -11.49 -30.79
CA PRO A 31 -3.24 -11.11 -29.38
C PRO A 31 -4.46 -11.68 -28.68
N LEU A 32 -4.23 -12.43 -27.60
CA LEU A 32 -5.32 -12.90 -26.74
C LEU A 32 -6.07 -11.67 -26.27
N PRO A 33 -7.39 -11.59 -26.44
CA PRO A 33 -8.16 -10.50 -25.90
C PRO A 33 -7.99 -10.55 -24.38
N LEU A 34 -7.34 -9.51 -23.81
CA LEU A 34 -7.34 -9.32 -22.37
C LEU A 34 -8.78 -9.06 -21.95
N PRO A 35 -9.31 -9.80 -20.95
CA PRO A 35 -10.62 -9.48 -20.43
C PRO A 35 -10.56 -8.02 -19.95
N ALA A 36 -11.58 -7.24 -20.32
CA ALA A 36 -11.75 -5.91 -19.76
C ALA A 36 -11.87 -6.08 -18.25
N LEU A 37 -10.99 -5.42 -17.48
CA LEU A 37 -11.15 -5.38 -16.03
C LEU A 37 -12.48 -4.69 -15.74
N ASP A 38 -13.41 -5.41 -15.13
CA ASP A 38 -14.65 -4.81 -14.69
C ASP A 38 -14.32 -3.60 -13.83
N SER A 39 -15.05 -2.50 -14.04
CA SER A 39 -14.85 -1.25 -13.31
C SER A 39 -15.00 -1.42 -11.79
N GLU A 40 -15.63 -2.50 -11.35
CA GLU A 40 -15.75 -2.90 -9.95
C GLU A 40 -14.40 -3.14 -9.26
N PHE A 41 -13.36 -3.58 -10.01
CA PHE A 41 -12.00 -3.78 -9.49
C PHE A 41 -11.07 -2.60 -9.74
N ALA A 42 -11.57 -1.51 -10.35
CA ALA A 42 -10.77 -0.31 -10.58
C ALA A 42 -10.50 0.41 -9.25
N ARG A 43 -9.22 0.75 -9.02
CA ARG A 43 -8.86 1.58 -7.85
C ARG A 43 -9.49 2.96 -8.00
N THR A 44 -10.12 3.43 -6.94
CA THR A 44 -10.61 4.82 -6.86
C THR A 44 -9.42 5.76 -6.75
N ALA A 45 -9.31 6.73 -7.65
CA ALA A 45 -8.23 7.74 -7.63
C ALA A 45 -8.24 8.60 -6.36
N ASP A 46 -9.36 8.66 -5.67
CA ASP A 46 -9.57 9.41 -4.42
C ASP A 46 -9.05 8.69 -3.17
N THR A 47 -8.56 7.46 -3.30
CA THR A 47 -8.11 6.68 -2.15
C THR A 47 -6.63 6.33 -2.27
N ALA A 48 -5.85 6.69 -1.24
CA ALA A 48 -4.46 6.29 -1.10
C ALA A 48 -4.31 5.25 0.02
N TYR A 49 -3.43 4.28 -0.19
CA TYR A 49 -3.16 3.20 0.76
C TYR A 49 -1.68 3.17 1.13
N ALA A 50 -1.39 2.86 2.38
CA ALA A 50 -0.04 2.59 2.85
C ALA A 50 -0.07 1.56 3.99
N LEU A 51 0.98 0.75 4.12
CA LEU A 51 1.19 -0.10 5.28
C LEU A 51 2.31 0.49 6.11
N SER A 52 2.01 0.93 7.31
CA SER A 52 2.95 1.64 8.17
C SER A 52 3.13 0.95 9.53
N ALA A 53 4.27 1.16 10.16
CA ALA A 53 4.50 0.76 11.53
C ALA A 53 4.19 1.92 12.49
N VAL A 54 3.77 1.56 13.70
CA VAL A 54 3.69 2.50 14.83
C VAL A 54 5.04 2.51 15.54
N ASP A 55 5.69 3.66 15.63
CA ASP A 55 6.98 3.79 16.30
C ASP A 55 6.85 3.80 17.85
N LYS A 56 7.99 3.80 18.54
CA LYS A 56 8.04 3.84 20.01
C LYS A 56 7.35 5.05 20.64
N SER A 57 7.24 6.14 19.90
CA SER A 57 6.55 7.36 20.32
C SER A 57 5.05 7.32 19.99
N GLY A 58 4.60 6.33 19.24
CA GLY A 58 3.22 6.22 18.75
C GLY A 58 2.98 6.97 17.44
N ARG A 59 4.03 7.34 16.72
CA ARG A 59 3.89 7.98 15.41
C ARG A 59 3.60 6.94 14.33
N ILE A 60 2.79 7.33 13.37
CA ILE A 60 2.66 6.62 12.10
C ILE A 60 3.91 6.93 11.28
N ALA A 61 4.70 5.90 10.94
CA ALA A 61 6.00 6.09 10.31
C ALA A 61 5.92 6.58 8.85
N ASP A 62 4.78 6.45 8.20
CA ASP A 62 4.59 6.86 6.80
C ASP A 62 4.10 8.30 6.69
N ARG A 63 4.99 9.18 6.20
CA ARG A 63 4.65 10.57 5.91
C ARG A 63 4.04 10.78 4.53
N SER A 64 4.14 9.80 3.63
CA SER A 64 3.62 9.96 2.26
C SER A 64 2.10 10.09 2.27
N ILE A 65 1.44 9.32 3.14
CA ILE A 65 -0.01 9.36 3.30
C ILE A 65 -0.49 10.71 3.89
N VAL A 66 0.28 11.26 4.83
CA VAL A 66 0.00 12.58 5.45
C VAL A 66 0.11 13.69 4.40
N ARG A 67 1.15 13.61 3.55
CA ARG A 67 1.34 14.55 2.45
C ARG A 67 0.25 14.42 1.37
N ALA A 68 -0.17 13.19 1.07
CA ALA A 68 -1.25 12.95 0.11
C ALA A 68 -2.57 13.60 0.55
N LEU A 69 -2.82 13.67 1.86
CA LEU A 69 -3.96 14.40 2.45
C LEU A 69 -3.76 15.92 2.50
N GLY A 70 -2.59 16.43 2.09
CA GLY A 70 -2.28 17.86 2.16
C GLY A 70 -2.05 18.37 3.58
N TRP A 71 -1.84 17.49 4.55
CA TRP A 71 -1.62 17.90 5.94
C TRP A 71 -0.18 18.37 6.16
N ALA A 72 -0.03 19.64 6.52
CA ALA A 72 1.25 20.25 6.87
C ALA A 72 1.53 20.11 8.38
N PRO A 73 2.78 20.37 8.83
CA PRO A 73 3.07 20.56 10.25
C PRO A 73 2.07 21.51 10.90
N GLU A 74 1.74 21.25 12.15
CA GLU A 74 0.73 21.98 12.95
C GLU A 74 -0.72 21.84 12.48
N THR A 75 -1.02 21.14 11.38
CA THR A 75 -2.40 20.79 11.02
C THR A 75 -3.06 20.12 12.22
N ARG A 76 -4.15 20.70 12.72
CA ARG A 76 -4.89 20.18 13.87
C ARG A 76 -5.74 18.99 13.46
N LEU A 77 -5.72 17.97 14.30
CA LEU A 77 -6.35 16.67 14.05
C LEU A 77 -7.32 16.32 15.18
N ASP A 78 -8.46 15.80 14.80
CA ASP A 78 -9.32 15.01 15.67
C ASP A 78 -9.03 13.52 15.42
N ILE A 79 -8.72 12.79 16.48
CA ILE A 79 -8.36 11.37 16.41
C ILE A 79 -9.28 10.60 17.34
N ARG A 80 -10.04 9.67 16.78
CA ARG A 80 -11.01 8.86 17.51
C ARG A 80 -10.94 7.39 17.08
N GLU A 81 -11.34 6.51 17.95
CA GLU A 81 -11.53 5.10 17.67
C GLU A 81 -13.00 4.84 17.33
N GLN A 82 -13.24 4.01 16.32
CA GLN A 82 -14.57 3.52 15.96
C GLN A 82 -14.46 2.06 15.47
N SER A 83 -15.07 1.15 16.21
CA SER A 83 -15.12 -0.28 15.85
C SER A 83 -13.74 -0.93 15.65
N GLY A 84 -12.73 -0.48 16.39
CA GLY A 84 -11.35 -0.95 16.29
C GLY A 84 -10.52 -0.23 15.21
N VAL A 85 -11.11 0.66 14.44
CA VAL A 85 -10.43 1.50 13.43
C VAL A 85 -10.15 2.86 14.02
N ILE A 86 -8.98 3.40 13.73
CA ILE A 86 -8.61 4.76 14.15
C ILE A 86 -8.94 5.71 13.02
N LEU A 87 -9.83 6.66 13.27
CA LEU A 87 -10.19 7.71 12.33
C LEU A 87 -9.46 9.00 12.70
N VAL A 88 -8.84 9.62 11.72
CA VAL A 88 -8.12 10.88 11.84
C VAL A 88 -8.67 11.86 10.83
N CYS A 89 -9.10 13.02 11.29
CA CYS A 89 -9.66 14.11 10.46
C CYS A 89 -8.96 15.41 10.79
N ALA A 90 -8.66 16.22 9.78
CA ALA A 90 -8.21 17.58 10.01
C ALA A 90 -9.40 18.46 10.42
N THR A 91 -9.24 19.21 11.52
CA THR A 91 -10.28 20.11 12.03
C THR A 91 -9.65 21.26 12.80
N ALA A 92 -10.23 22.46 12.70
CA ALA A 92 -9.72 23.64 13.38
C ALA A 92 -9.65 23.48 14.92
N ASN A 93 -10.57 22.70 15.49
CA ASN A 93 -10.66 22.46 16.93
C ASN A 93 -9.99 21.16 17.38
N GLY A 94 -9.16 20.56 16.52
CA GLY A 94 -8.46 19.33 16.85
C GLY A 94 -7.51 19.46 18.03
N VAL A 95 -7.48 18.44 18.87
CA VAL A 95 -6.65 18.42 20.11
C VAL A 95 -5.22 17.99 19.80
N HIS A 96 -5.05 17.23 18.71
CA HIS A 96 -3.75 16.74 18.25
C HIS A 96 -3.27 17.55 17.06
N CYS A 97 -2.02 17.39 16.66
CA CYS A 97 -1.49 18.03 15.46
C CYS A 97 -0.44 17.14 14.79
N ILE A 98 -0.21 17.42 13.52
CA ILE A 98 0.96 16.90 12.80
C ILE A 98 2.20 17.54 13.41
N ASP A 99 3.22 16.74 13.73
CA ASP A 99 4.46 17.25 14.31
C ASP A 99 5.29 18.04 13.26
N ASP A 100 6.31 18.73 13.71
CA ASP A 100 7.23 19.53 12.89
C ASP A 100 7.95 18.73 11.79
N ARG A 101 8.03 17.40 11.99
CA ARG A 101 8.61 16.44 11.02
C ARG A 101 7.59 15.87 10.05
N GLY A 102 6.32 16.22 10.18
CA GLY A 102 5.23 15.76 9.32
C GLY A 102 4.68 14.37 9.68
N TYR A 103 4.75 13.97 10.94
CA TYR A 103 4.18 12.71 11.41
C TYR A 103 2.87 12.93 12.17
N ALA A 104 1.93 12.00 11.99
CA ALA A 104 0.75 11.91 12.84
C ALA A 104 1.08 11.06 14.08
N LEU A 105 0.82 11.62 15.27
CA LEU A 105 1.00 10.96 16.55
C LEU A 105 -0.33 10.37 17.03
N LEU A 106 -0.39 9.05 17.20
CA LEU A 106 -1.55 8.38 17.76
C LEU A 106 -1.55 8.49 19.29
N PRO A 107 -2.62 9.05 19.90
CA PRO A 107 -2.74 9.15 21.34
C PRO A 107 -2.65 7.79 22.03
N LEU A 108 -2.03 7.75 23.19
CA LEU A 108 -1.85 6.50 23.94
C LEU A 108 -3.19 5.81 24.25
N THR A 109 -4.22 6.59 24.55
CA THR A 109 -5.59 6.12 24.79
C THR A 109 -6.11 5.34 23.59
N VAL A 110 -6.04 5.94 22.41
CA VAL A 110 -6.51 5.31 21.15
C VAL A 110 -5.70 4.06 20.85
N ARG A 111 -4.36 4.10 21.03
CA ARG A 111 -3.51 2.91 20.83
C ARG A 111 -3.88 1.77 21.77
N ARG A 112 -4.16 2.06 23.05
CA ARG A 112 -4.60 1.04 24.01
C ARG A 112 -5.94 0.42 23.64
N TRP A 113 -6.90 1.22 23.21
CA TRP A 113 -8.21 0.72 22.76
C TRP A 113 -8.09 -0.22 21.55
N CYS A 114 -7.21 0.12 20.62
CA CYS A 114 -6.93 -0.70 19.46
C CYS A 114 -5.88 -1.80 19.71
N ARG A 115 -5.37 -1.93 20.95
CA ARG A 115 -4.30 -2.87 21.36
C ARG A 115 -3.03 -2.74 20.51
N LEU A 116 -2.74 -1.54 20.02
CA LEU A 116 -1.56 -1.25 19.22
C LEU A 116 -0.32 -1.05 20.12
N GLN A 117 0.73 -1.79 19.80
CA GLN A 117 2.04 -1.70 20.43
C GLN A 117 3.07 -1.10 19.48
N THR A 118 4.22 -0.76 20.02
CA THR A 118 5.37 -0.35 19.21
C THR A 118 5.79 -1.46 18.27
N GLY A 119 5.94 -1.12 16.99
CA GLY A 119 6.30 -2.08 15.93
C GLY A 119 5.10 -2.70 15.23
N ASP A 120 3.89 -2.60 15.80
CA ASP A 120 2.70 -3.10 15.12
C ASP A 120 2.46 -2.35 13.81
N ARG A 121 1.98 -3.09 12.84
CA ARG A 121 1.62 -2.53 11.54
C ARG A 121 0.14 -2.19 11.46
N VAL A 122 -0.15 -1.12 10.77
CA VAL A 122 -1.51 -0.65 10.47
C VAL A 122 -1.64 -0.41 8.97
N LEU A 123 -2.76 -0.81 8.40
CA LEU A 123 -3.13 -0.40 7.05
C LEU A 123 -3.73 1.00 7.13
N LEU A 124 -3.15 1.93 6.42
CA LEU A 124 -3.61 3.30 6.28
C LEU A 124 -4.43 3.43 5.01
N VAL A 125 -5.62 3.99 5.12
CA VAL A 125 -6.52 4.28 4.01
C VAL A 125 -6.87 5.76 4.09
N ALA A 126 -6.38 6.55 3.16
CA ALA A 126 -6.67 7.97 3.07
C ALA A 126 -7.74 8.23 2.01
N HIS A 127 -8.83 8.85 2.39
CA HIS A 127 -9.83 9.39 1.48
C HIS A 127 -9.50 10.85 1.24
N LEU A 128 -8.91 11.13 0.07
CA LEU A 128 -8.25 12.41 -0.22
C LEU A 128 -9.25 13.56 -0.28
N SER A 129 -10.36 13.41 -0.99
CA SER A 129 -11.40 14.44 -1.11
C SER A 129 -12.11 14.70 0.22
N ALA A 130 -12.28 13.68 1.04
CA ALA A 130 -12.91 13.80 2.36
C ALA A 130 -11.94 14.32 3.43
N GLY A 131 -10.61 14.30 3.18
CA GLY A 131 -9.61 14.68 4.16
C GLY A 131 -9.60 13.78 5.40
N VAL A 132 -9.85 12.48 5.22
CA VAL A 132 -9.95 11.49 6.30
C VAL A 132 -8.89 10.42 6.14
N LEU A 133 -8.21 10.08 7.21
CA LEU A 133 -7.32 8.95 7.31
C LEU A 133 -7.92 7.90 8.24
N ALA A 134 -8.11 6.68 7.75
CA ALA A 134 -8.46 5.52 8.54
C ALA A 134 -7.22 4.64 8.74
N ALA A 135 -6.84 4.36 10.00
CA ALA A 135 -5.79 3.41 10.31
C ALA A 135 -6.43 2.12 10.85
N HIS A 136 -6.23 1.03 10.11
CA HIS A 136 -6.76 -0.28 10.43
C HIS A 136 -5.67 -1.13 11.07
N PRO A 137 -5.77 -1.48 12.36
CA PRO A 137 -4.94 -2.52 12.96
C PRO A 137 -5.11 -3.85 12.22
N LEU A 138 -4.04 -4.65 12.10
CA LEU A 138 -4.11 -5.92 11.36
C LEU A 138 -5.18 -6.87 11.92
N ALA A 139 -5.40 -6.88 13.22
CA ALA A 139 -6.47 -7.67 13.84
C ALA A 139 -7.89 -7.31 13.34
N VAL A 140 -8.11 -6.07 12.92
CA VAL A 140 -9.38 -5.66 12.30
C VAL A 140 -9.45 -6.17 10.88
N LEU A 141 -8.34 -6.08 10.13
CA LEU A 141 -8.25 -6.62 8.76
C LEU A 141 -8.46 -8.14 8.77
N ASP A 142 -7.86 -8.87 9.70
CA ASP A 142 -8.05 -10.32 9.83
C ASP A 142 -9.53 -10.68 9.97
N ARG A 143 -10.30 -9.92 10.76
CA ARG A 143 -11.74 -10.14 10.91
C ARG A 143 -12.52 -9.86 9.63
N LEU A 144 -12.19 -8.77 8.94
CA LEU A 144 -12.84 -8.41 7.68
C LEU A 144 -12.56 -9.45 6.59
N LEU A 145 -11.30 -9.86 6.47
CA LEU A 145 -10.87 -10.86 5.49
C LEU A 145 -11.42 -12.24 5.80
N ALA A 146 -11.48 -12.65 7.08
CA ALA A 146 -12.07 -13.93 7.47
C ALA A 146 -13.54 -14.04 7.03
N GLY A 147 -14.33 -12.97 7.16
CA GLY A 147 -15.69 -12.92 6.67
C GLY A 147 -15.79 -13.10 5.15
N THR A 148 -14.91 -12.43 4.41
CA THR A 148 -14.85 -12.53 2.94
C THR A 148 -14.36 -13.90 2.49
N HIS A 149 -13.30 -14.43 3.13
CA HIS A 149 -12.73 -15.73 2.77
C HIS A 149 -13.65 -16.89 3.12
N SER A 150 -14.45 -16.79 4.18
CA SER A 150 -15.46 -17.80 4.53
C SER A 150 -16.60 -17.85 3.51
N ALA A 151 -16.90 -16.72 2.87
CA ALA A 151 -17.90 -16.66 1.80
C ALA A 151 -17.34 -17.17 0.46
N SER A 152 -16.01 -17.12 0.29
CA SER A 152 -15.30 -17.62 -0.90
C SER A 152 -14.80 -19.02 -0.57
N ASN A 153 -15.43 -20.05 -1.14
CA ASN A 153 -15.12 -21.48 -0.89
C ASN A 153 -13.70 -21.83 -1.42
N TRP A 154 -12.64 -21.47 -0.69
CA TRP A 154 -11.24 -21.74 -1.06
C TRP A 154 -10.81 -23.20 -0.77
N GLY A 155 -11.74 -24.04 -0.32
CA GLY A 155 -11.47 -25.38 0.25
C GLY A 155 -12.06 -26.56 -0.48
N GLU A 156 -12.62 -26.42 -1.68
CA GLU A 156 -13.23 -27.57 -2.39
C GLU A 156 -12.64 -27.76 -3.78
N THR A 157 -11.37 -28.17 -3.82
CA THR A 157 -10.80 -28.94 -4.92
C THR A 157 -9.87 -29.97 -4.31
N ALA A 158 -10.46 -31.00 -3.81
CA ALA A 158 -9.77 -32.28 -3.59
C ALA A 158 -10.14 -33.20 -4.74
#